data_02c1016de01fe3d2eba5e32a8f2186e4
#
_entry.id   02c1016de01fe3d2eba5e32a8f2186e4
#
_cell.length_a   1.000
_cell.length_b   1.000
_cell.length_c   1.000
_cell.angle_alpha   90.00
_cell.angle_beta   90.00
_cell.angle_gamma   90.00
#
_symmetry.space_group_name_H-M   'P 1'
#
loop_
_entity.id
_entity.type
_entity.pdbx_description
1 polymer ?
#
loop_
_entity_poly.entity_id
_entity_poly.type
_entity_poly.pdbx_seq_one_letter_code
_entity_poly.pdbx_strand_id
1 'polypeptide(L)'
;MAHTYKNSKVDLTTTDATALITVASGTTVIVKSIIICEDSNNDDSISLTIVNGSDTFQFLKDAFVGAKATIQGMGGHNSTLVLGASDILKATATTANRLHVITSYLEVTXSA
;
A
#
# COMPACT_ATOMS: atom_id res chain seq x y z
N MET A 1 8.76 -24.04 -0.28
CA MET A 1 7.95 -22.83 -0.49
C MET A 1 7.13 -22.55 0.75
N ALA A 2 7.17 -21.34 1.21
CA ALA A 2 6.41 -20.96 2.40
C ALA A 2 5.37 -19.89 2.03
N HIS A 3 4.19 -20.03 2.60
CA HIS A 3 3.10 -19.06 2.44
C HIS A 3 2.80 -18.48 3.81
N THR A 4 2.93 -17.18 3.93
CA THR A 4 2.72 -16.52 5.21
C THR A 4 1.80 -15.33 5.04
N TYR A 5 0.71 -15.28 5.81
CA TYR A 5 -0.14 -14.09 5.82
C TYR A 5 0.48 -13.03 6.71
N LYS A 6 0.52 -11.82 6.21
CA LYS A 6 1.16 -10.70 6.89
C LYS A 6 0.32 -9.43 6.74
N ASN A 7 0.65 -8.44 7.54
CA ASN A 7 0.12 -7.11 7.32
C ASN A 7 1.20 -6.07 7.59
N SER A 8 0.99 -4.88 7.05
CA SER A 8 1.77 -3.72 7.43
C SER A 8 0.82 -2.65 7.91
N LYS A 9 1.29 -1.86 8.87
CA LYS A 9 0.51 -0.78 9.46
C LYS A 9 1.39 0.46 9.41
N VAL A 10 0.98 1.46 8.66
CA VAL A 10 1.80 2.64 8.46
C VAL A 10 0.99 3.90 8.72
N ASP A 11 1.55 4.78 9.54
CA ASP A 11 1.02 6.10 9.78
C ASP A 11 1.76 7.03 8.82
N LEU A 12 1.03 7.72 7.95
CA LEU A 12 1.68 8.61 6.98
C LEU A 12 1.99 9.95 7.64
N THR A 13 3.17 10.05 8.19
CA THR A 13 3.58 11.21 8.98
C THR A 13 4.23 12.30 8.15
N THR A 14 4.49 12.04 6.87
CA THR A 14 5.06 13.03 5.97
C THR A 14 4.28 13.01 4.66
N THR A 15 4.64 13.92 3.76
CA THR A 15 4.07 13.93 2.42
C THR A 15 4.98 13.26 1.39
N ASP A 16 6.01 12.58 1.86
CA ASP A 16 6.89 11.81 0.98
C ASP A 16 6.29 10.43 0.71
N ALA A 17 6.65 9.86 -0.42
CA ALA A 17 6.26 8.49 -0.73
C ALA A 17 6.85 7.55 0.33
N THR A 18 6.00 6.79 0.98
CA THR A 18 6.38 5.96 2.12
C THR A 18 6.13 4.50 1.79
N ALA A 19 7.14 3.66 2.02
CA ALA A 19 7.02 2.24 1.71
C ALA A 19 6.01 1.54 2.63
N LEU A 20 5.14 0.75 2.03
CA LEU A 20 4.21 -0.12 2.76
C LEU A 20 4.73 -1.54 2.77
N ILE A 21 5.21 -2.02 1.63
CA ILE A 21 5.78 -3.36 1.48
C ILE A 21 6.99 -3.24 0.58
N THR A 22 8.10 -3.82 0.99
CA THR A 22 9.28 -3.97 0.14
C THR A 22 9.48 -5.46 -0.09
N VAL A 23 9.41 -5.89 -1.34
CA VAL A 23 9.45 -7.31 -1.66
C VAL A 23 10.90 -7.76 -1.84
N ALA A 24 11.30 -8.72 -1.01
CA ALA A 24 12.66 -9.25 -1.06
C ALA A 24 12.87 -10.14 -2.28
N SER A 25 14.11 -10.36 -2.64
CA SER A 25 14.43 -11.29 -3.72
C SER A 25 13.97 -12.69 -3.29
N GLY A 26 13.56 -13.50 -4.28
CA GLY A 26 13.06 -14.84 -4.00
C GLY A 26 11.67 -14.87 -3.41
N THR A 27 10.96 -13.76 -3.45
CA THR A 27 9.66 -13.62 -2.80
C THR A 27 8.65 -13.03 -3.76
N THR A 28 7.41 -13.48 -3.64
CA THR A 28 6.27 -12.89 -4.33
C THR A 28 5.26 -12.48 -3.26
N VAL A 29 4.66 -11.32 -3.41
CA VAL A 29 3.63 -10.85 -2.49
C VAL A 29 2.31 -10.74 -3.23
N ILE A 30 1.26 -11.24 -2.63
CA ILE A 30 -0.09 -11.09 -3.16
C ILE A 30 -0.85 -10.21 -2.18
N VAL A 31 -1.11 -8.97 -2.59
CA VAL A 31 -1.80 -8.00 -1.74
C VAL A 31 -3.29 -8.30 -1.78
N LYS A 32 -3.90 -8.48 -0.62
CA LYS A 32 -5.30 -8.84 -0.52
C LYS A 32 -6.17 -7.62 -0.23
N SER A 33 -5.67 -6.64 0.50
CA SER A 33 -6.42 -5.42 0.74
C SER A 33 -5.49 -4.30 1.15
N ILE A 34 -5.90 -3.08 0.83
CA ILE A 34 -5.23 -1.86 1.29
C ILE A 34 -6.34 -0.97 1.84
N ILE A 35 -6.32 -0.76 3.14
CA ILE A 35 -7.34 0.04 3.82
C ILE A 35 -6.71 1.36 4.23
N ILE A 36 -7.35 2.46 3.84
CA ILE A 36 -6.85 3.79 4.15
C ILE A 36 -7.90 4.50 4.99
N CYS A 37 -7.52 4.94 6.17
CA CYS A 37 -8.43 5.60 7.10
C CYS A 37 -7.93 6.99 7.45
N GLU A 38 -8.80 7.99 7.35
CA GLU A 38 -8.49 9.36 7.77
C GLU A 38 -8.97 9.52 9.20
N ASP A 39 -8.06 9.75 10.14
CA ASP A 39 -8.46 9.78 11.55
C ASP A 39 -8.30 11.14 12.23
N SER A 40 -8.08 12.21 11.47
CA SER A 40 -7.87 13.52 12.06
C SER A 40 -9.06 14.47 11.92
N ASN A 41 -10.15 14.00 11.32
CA ASN A 41 -11.35 14.80 11.04
C ASN A 41 -11.07 15.92 10.02
N ASN A 42 -10.19 15.65 9.06
CA ASN A 42 -9.89 16.55 7.95
C ASN A 42 -9.82 15.74 6.67
N ASP A 43 -10.30 16.30 5.58
CA ASP A 43 -10.15 15.62 4.29
C ASP A 43 -8.69 15.51 3.91
N ASP A 44 -8.37 14.46 3.17
CA ASP A 44 -7.06 14.34 2.56
C ASP A 44 -7.19 13.57 1.25
N SER A 45 -6.10 13.28 0.60
CA SER A 45 -6.08 12.41 -0.55
C SER A 45 -4.82 11.57 -0.53
N ILE A 46 -4.86 10.46 -1.24
CA ILE A 46 -3.75 9.50 -1.22
C ILE A 46 -3.45 9.03 -2.63
N SER A 47 -2.18 8.76 -2.89
CA SER A 47 -1.74 8.09 -4.12
C SER A 47 -1.01 6.83 -3.74
N LEU A 48 -1.18 5.79 -4.55
CA LEU A 48 -0.48 4.52 -4.36
C LEU A 48 0.31 4.19 -5.60
N THR A 49 1.54 3.75 -5.40
CA THR A 49 2.45 3.44 -6.49
C THR A 49 3.16 2.13 -6.24
N ILE A 50 3.67 1.55 -7.33
CA ILE A 50 4.64 0.47 -7.25
C ILE A 50 5.92 1.01 -7.87
N VAL A 51 6.99 0.92 -7.11
CA VAL A 51 8.32 1.37 -7.58
C VAL A 51 9.17 0.14 -7.84
N ASN A 52 9.79 0.09 -8.99
CA ASN A 52 10.73 -0.97 -9.30
C ASN A 52 11.97 -0.32 -9.92
N GLY A 53 13.08 -0.37 -9.19
CA GLY A 53 14.27 0.32 -9.61
C GLY A 53 14.02 1.82 -9.74
N SER A 54 14.24 2.36 -10.91
CA SER A 54 14.03 3.79 -11.16
C SER A 54 12.64 4.11 -11.72
N ASP A 55 11.80 3.09 -11.87
CA ASP A 55 10.48 3.27 -12.48
C ASP A 55 9.40 3.30 -11.41
N THR A 56 8.46 4.22 -11.56
CA THR A 56 7.33 4.37 -10.67
C THR A 56 6.05 4.21 -11.46
N PHE A 57 5.18 3.31 -10.98
CA PHE A 57 3.91 3.04 -11.65
C PHE A 57 2.78 3.42 -10.69
N GLN A 58 1.97 4.38 -11.10
CA GLN A 58 0.85 4.88 -10.32
C GLN A 58 -0.37 4.01 -10.55
N PHE A 59 -1.06 3.57 -9.51
CA PHE A 59 -2.32 2.87 -9.75
C PHE A 59 -3.50 3.46 -8.97
N LEU A 60 -3.23 4.41 -8.09
CA LEU A 60 -4.28 5.20 -7.46
C LEU A 60 -3.71 6.60 -7.33
N LYS A 61 -4.39 7.59 -7.89
CA LYS A 61 -3.83 8.94 -7.97
C LYS A 61 -4.77 9.93 -7.31
N ASP A 62 -4.28 10.56 -6.24
CA ASP A 62 -5.01 11.62 -5.54
C ASP A 62 -6.45 11.24 -5.21
N ALA A 63 -6.62 10.02 -4.69
CA ALA A 63 -7.95 9.54 -4.34
C ALA A 63 -8.41 10.23 -3.05
N PHE A 64 -9.61 10.77 -3.09
CA PHE A 64 -10.16 11.51 -1.95
C PHE A 64 -10.44 10.58 -0.77
N VAL A 65 -10.01 11.01 0.41
CA VAL A 65 -10.32 10.32 1.66
C VAL A 65 -10.99 11.36 2.56
N GLY A 66 -12.28 11.24 2.72
CA GLY A 66 -13.02 12.21 3.52
C GLY A 66 -12.69 12.10 4.99
N ALA A 67 -13.01 13.17 5.73
CA ALA A 67 -12.78 13.22 7.17
C ALA A 67 -13.41 12.01 7.85
N LYS A 68 -12.62 11.26 8.61
CA LYS A 68 -13.06 10.07 9.36
C LYS A 68 -13.53 8.92 8.47
N ALA A 69 -13.27 8.98 7.17
CA ALA A 69 -13.70 7.95 6.24
C ALA A 69 -12.60 6.91 6.04
N THR A 70 -13.03 5.77 5.53
CA THR A 70 -12.11 4.68 5.14
C THR A 70 -12.38 4.34 3.69
N ILE A 71 -11.31 4.20 2.91
CA ILE A 71 -11.46 3.78 1.52
C ILE A 71 -10.60 2.54 1.28
N GLN A 72 -10.88 1.85 0.19
CA GLN A 72 -10.10 0.72 -0.28
C GLN A 72 -9.15 1.19 -1.37
N GLY A 73 -7.90 0.78 -1.26
CA GLY A 73 -6.89 1.24 -2.20
C GLY A 73 -6.83 0.46 -3.50
N MET A 74 -7.49 -0.69 -3.58
CA MET A 74 -7.34 -1.57 -4.74
C MET A 74 -8.55 -1.65 -5.64
N GLY A 75 -9.51 -0.80 -5.48
CA GLY A 75 -10.64 -0.76 -6.39
C GLY A 75 -11.59 -1.94 -6.21
N GLY A 76 -12.04 -2.51 -7.28
CA GLY A 76 -13.17 -3.41 -7.31
C GLY A 76 -13.12 -4.64 -6.42
N HIS A 77 -14.23 -5.37 -6.34
CA HIS A 77 -14.28 -6.55 -5.49
C HIS A 77 -13.38 -7.64 -6.00
N ASN A 78 -12.86 -8.41 -5.07
CA ASN A 78 -12.01 -9.57 -5.35
C ASN A 78 -10.74 -9.21 -6.11
N SER A 79 -10.36 -7.95 -6.07
CA SER A 79 -9.10 -7.55 -6.69
C SER A 79 -7.94 -8.04 -5.84
N THR A 80 -6.90 -8.49 -6.50
CA THR A 80 -5.63 -8.73 -5.85
C THR A 80 -4.56 -8.03 -6.65
N LEU A 81 -3.43 -7.79 -6.02
CA LEU A 81 -2.31 -7.12 -6.65
C LEU A 81 -1.08 -7.97 -6.40
N VAL A 82 -0.42 -8.39 -7.46
CA VAL A 82 0.77 -9.22 -7.31
C VAL A 82 2.00 -8.34 -7.41
N LEU A 83 2.88 -8.46 -6.42
CA LEU A 83 4.16 -7.75 -6.42
C LEU A 83 5.27 -8.78 -6.57
N GLY A 84 6.18 -8.52 -7.48
CA GLY A 84 7.33 -9.37 -7.68
C GLY A 84 8.53 -8.90 -6.89
N ALA A 85 9.60 -9.66 -6.98
CA ALA A 85 10.83 -9.32 -6.27
C ALA A 85 11.29 -7.91 -6.64
N SER A 86 11.75 -7.18 -5.66
CA SER A 86 12.25 -5.81 -5.76
C SER A 86 11.17 -4.75 -5.97
N ASP A 87 9.91 -5.13 -6.09
CA ASP A 87 8.84 -4.13 -6.10
C ASP A 87 8.68 -3.51 -4.71
N ILE A 88 8.36 -2.24 -4.68
CA ILE A 88 8.03 -1.54 -3.44
C ILE A 88 6.67 -0.89 -3.62
N LEU A 89 5.74 -1.25 -2.75
CA LEU A 89 4.41 -0.62 -2.72
C LEU A 89 4.53 0.60 -1.83
N LYS A 90 4.19 1.77 -2.36
CA LYS A 90 4.32 3.02 -1.61
C LYS A 90 3.02 3.80 -1.60
N ALA A 91 2.86 4.60 -0.55
CA ALA A 91 1.72 5.49 -0.40
C ALA A 91 2.21 6.91 -0.16
N THR A 92 1.49 7.88 -0.74
CA THR A 92 1.81 9.29 -0.57
C THR A 92 0.55 10.03 -0.17
N ALA A 93 0.59 10.69 0.99
CA ALA A 93 -0.51 11.51 1.47
C ALA A 93 -0.31 12.95 1.01
N THR A 94 -1.39 13.66 0.75
CA THR A 94 -1.29 15.08 0.42
C THR A 94 -0.93 15.90 1.65
N THR A 95 -1.44 15.51 2.81
CA THR A 95 -1.16 16.23 4.06
C THR A 95 -0.63 15.22 5.10
N ALA A 96 0.38 15.63 5.84
CA ALA A 96 0.98 14.77 6.86
C ALA A 96 0.04 14.54 8.03
N ASN A 97 0.16 13.36 8.62
CA ASN A 97 -0.48 13.03 9.90
C ASN A 97 -2.00 12.90 9.85
N ARG A 98 -2.56 12.56 8.69
CA ARG A 98 -4.00 12.36 8.57
C ARG A 98 -4.40 10.93 8.25
N LEU A 99 -3.53 10.16 7.62
CA LEU A 99 -3.91 8.86 7.07
C LEU A 99 -3.14 7.70 7.70
N HIS A 100 -3.89 6.65 8.03
CA HIS A 100 -3.33 5.36 8.41
C HIS A 100 -3.59 4.37 7.29
N VAL A 101 -2.61 3.54 6.98
CA VAL A 101 -2.74 2.56 5.92
C VAL A 101 -2.45 1.17 6.47
N ILE A 102 -3.38 0.26 6.29
CA ILE A 102 -3.22 -1.14 6.68
C ILE A 102 -3.28 -1.98 5.42
N THR A 103 -2.21 -2.72 5.17
CA THR A 103 -2.11 -3.57 3.99
C THR A 103 -2.06 -5.02 4.44
N SER A 104 -2.94 -5.86 3.91
CA SER A 104 -2.95 -7.29 4.22
C SER A 104 -2.48 -8.06 3.00
N TYR A 105 -1.59 -9.01 3.20
CA TYR A 105 -1.00 -9.69 2.06
C TYR A 105 -0.51 -11.09 2.41
N LEU A 106 -0.34 -11.88 1.37
CA LEU A 106 0.26 -13.20 1.46
C LEU A 106 1.67 -13.10 0.88
N GLU A 107 2.65 -13.55 1.64
CA GLU A 107 4.02 -13.61 1.17
C GLU A 107 4.36 -15.04 0.81
N VAL A 108 4.83 -15.26 -0.43
CA VAL A 108 5.21 -16.57 -0.92
C VAL A 108 6.72 -16.54 -1.16
N THR A 109 7.42 -17.38 -0.44
CA THR A 109 8.86 -17.42 -0.56
C THR A 109 9.27 -18.61 -1.36
N UNK A 110 9.75 -18.42 -2.34
CA UNK A 110 10.07 -19.26 -3.00
C UNK A 110 11.18 -19.69 -2.59
N SER A 111 11.49 -20.78 -2.25
CA SER A 111 12.75 -21.36 -1.81
C SER A 111 13.43 -22.07 -2.95
N ALA A 112 14.71 -22.05 -2.92
CA ALA A 112 15.50 -22.69 -3.96
C ALA A 112 15.45 -24.19 -3.84
#